data_ee591a24a4892cc8496a6cfab04477dd
#
_entry.id   ee591a24a4892cc8496a6cfab04477dd
#
_cell.length_a   1.000
_cell.length_b   1.000
_cell.length_c   1.000
_cell.angle_alpha   90.00
_cell.angle_beta   90.00
_cell.angle_gamma   90.00
#
_symmetry.space_group_name_H-M   'P 1'
#
loop_
_entity.id
_entity.type
_entity.pdbx_description
1 polymer ?
#
loop_
_entity_poly.entity_id
_entity_poly.type
_entity_poly.pdbx_seq_one_letter_code
_entity_poly.pdbx_strand_id
1 'polypeptide(L)'
;MKNWIGIFVFALAGLTSTQVAGKPNILLIMADDMGYECVTANGGESYSTPNLDRLARGGMRFEHCYSQPICTPSRVQLMTGIYNQRNYIRFGLLDPAVTTFGHLAKRAGYATCIGGKWQLENGLKGPNHFGFDEYCLWQVTRRP
;
A
#
# COMPACT_ATOMS: atom_id res chain seq x y z
N MET A 1 -46.88 22.80 58.26
CA MET A 1 -45.47 22.80 57.92
C MET A 1 -45.25 21.71 56.78
N LYS A 2 -45.08 22.16 55.58
CA LYS A 2 -44.91 21.26 54.42
C LYS A 2 -43.43 21.25 54.05
N ASN A 3 -42.78 20.07 54.22
CA ASN A 3 -41.40 19.86 53.85
C ASN A 3 -41.31 19.52 52.33
N TRP A 4 -40.66 20.36 51.58
CA TRP A 4 -40.31 20.10 50.18
C TRP A 4 -38.92 19.45 50.16
N ILE A 5 -38.87 18.20 49.79
CA ILE A 5 -37.60 17.50 49.50
C ILE A 5 -37.31 17.71 48.02
N GLY A 6 -36.33 18.56 47.71
CA GLY A 6 -35.85 18.77 46.36
C GLY A 6 -34.94 17.61 45.94
N ILE A 7 -35.35 16.87 44.91
CA ILE A 7 -34.51 15.83 44.30
C ILE A 7 -33.63 16.53 43.26
N PHE A 8 -32.34 16.64 43.55
CA PHE A 8 -31.33 17.03 42.54
C PHE A 8 -30.96 15.83 41.68
N VAL A 9 -31.42 15.83 40.44
CA VAL A 9 -30.95 14.85 39.43
C VAL A 9 -29.67 15.39 38.79
N PHE A 10 -28.53 14.83 39.19
CA PHE A 10 -27.26 15.08 38.48
C PHE A 10 -27.30 14.29 37.19
N ALA A 11 -27.49 14.96 36.04
CA ALA A 11 -27.27 14.38 34.73
C ALA A 11 -25.74 14.29 34.51
N LEU A 12 -25.19 13.06 34.65
CA LEU A 12 -23.83 12.77 34.30
C LEU A 12 -23.77 12.72 32.76
N ALA A 13 -23.46 13.85 32.12
CA ALA A 13 -23.15 13.89 30.71
C ALA A 13 -21.82 13.15 30.49
N GLY A 14 -21.91 11.88 30.08
CA GLY A 14 -20.77 11.09 29.68
C GLY A 14 -20.13 11.72 28.45
N LEU A 15 -19.00 12.40 28.63
CA LEU A 15 -18.10 12.80 27.55
C LEU A 15 -17.51 11.53 26.93
N THR A 16 -18.20 10.97 25.95
CA THR A 16 -17.61 9.98 25.08
C THR A 16 -16.60 10.73 24.21
N SER A 17 -15.33 10.67 24.59
CA SER A 17 -14.24 11.07 23.70
C SER A 17 -14.27 10.12 22.49
N THR A 18 -14.83 10.60 21.39
CA THR A 18 -14.60 9.96 20.10
C THR A 18 -13.12 10.14 19.80
N GLN A 19 -12.31 9.10 20.08
CA GLN A 19 -10.97 9.02 19.53
C GLN A 19 -11.13 9.02 18.01
N VAL A 20 -10.77 10.13 17.39
CA VAL A 20 -10.57 10.17 15.95
C VAL A 20 -9.36 9.27 15.72
N ALA A 21 -9.62 8.03 15.32
CA ALA A 21 -8.56 7.12 14.93
C ALA A 21 -7.76 7.81 13.81
N GLY A 22 -6.50 8.13 14.07
CA GLY A 22 -5.61 8.69 13.07
C GLY A 22 -5.57 7.75 11.87
N LYS A 23 -5.41 8.30 10.66
CA LYS A 23 -5.26 7.48 9.44
C LYS A 23 -4.10 6.51 9.63
N PRO A 24 -4.27 5.21 9.32
CA PRO A 24 -3.18 4.23 9.46
C PRO A 24 -2.06 4.54 8.47
N ASN A 25 -0.82 4.31 8.87
CA ASN A 25 0.29 4.30 7.94
C ASN A 25 0.19 3.06 7.03
N ILE A 26 0.55 3.21 5.76
CA ILE A 26 0.50 2.14 4.76
C ILE A 26 1.90 1.84 4.28
N LEU A 27 2.37 0.62 4.48
CA LEU A 27 3.62 0.12 3.94
C LEU A 27 3.33 -0.99 2.92
N LEU A 28 3.57 -0.71 1.64
CA LEU A 28 3.45 -1.68 0.56
C LEU A 28 4.83 -2.19 0.17
N ILE A 29 5.04 -3.50 0.24
CA ILE A 29 6.30 -4.15 -0.13
C ILE A 29 6.04 -5.08 -1.31
N MET A 30 6.75 -4.86 -2.42
CA MET A 30 6.76 -5.73 -3.57
C MET A 30 8.13 -6.40 -3.69
N ALA A 31 8.18 -7.71 -3.54
CA ALA A 31 9.37 -8.50 -3.86
C ALA A 31 9.52 -8.62 -5.38
N ASP A 32 10.75 -8.48 -5.88
CA ASP A 32 11.08 -8.60 -7.30
C ASP A 32 11.87 -9.91 -7.51
N ASP A 33 11.48 -10.70 -8.51
CA ASP A 33 12.06 -12.01 -8.84
C ASP A 33 12.10 -12.99 -7.65
N MET A 34 11.04 -13.00 -6.83
CA MET A 34 10.88 -13.89 -5.69
C MET A 34 9.75 -14.88 -5.97
N GLY A 35 10.09 -16.18 -5.94
CA GLY A 35 9.12 -17.25 -6.13
C GLY A 35 8.22 -17.46 -4.91
N TYR A 36 7.04 -17.99 -5.13
CA TYR A 36 6.08 -18.35 -4.08
C TYR A 36 6.69 -19.31 -3.05
N GLU A 37 7.49 -20.26 -3.52
CA GLU A 37 8.20 -21.29 -2.74
C GLU A 37 9.33 -20.74 -1.87
N CYS A 38 9.72 -19.47 -2.04
CA CYS A 38 10.73 -18.83 -1.21
C CYS A 38 10.21 -18.43 0.18
N VAL A 39 8.90 -18.50 0.40
CA VAL A 39 8.26 -18.08 1.66
C VAL A 39 7.81 -19.28 2.46
N THR A 40 8.29 -19.40 3.70
CA THR A 40 7.99 -20.53 4.60
C THR A 40 6.47 -20.64 4.89
N ALA A 41 5.77 -19.54 5.04
CA ALA A 41 4.32 -19.52 5.24
C ALA A 41 3.53 -20.09 4.04
N ASN A 42 4.16 -20.20 2.87
CA ASN A 42 3.59 -20.81 1.66
C ASN A 42 3.98 -22.30 1.50
N GLY A 43 4.68 -22.87 2.48
CA GLY A 43 5.22 -24.22 2.41
C GLY A 43 6.63 -24.30 1.81
N GLY A 44 7.32 -23.17 1.70
CA GLY A 44 8.71 -23.12 1.22
C GLY A 44 9.69 -23.77 2.19
N GLU A 45 10.62 -24.55 1.66
CA GLU A 45 11.63 -25.27 2.45
C GLU A 45 13.06 -24.76 2.22
N SER A 46 13.29 -23.98 1.15
CA SER A 46 14.63 -23.55 0.75
C SER A 46 15.16 -22.34 1.54
N TYR A 47 14.27 -21.56 2.12
CA TYR A 47 14.60 -20.34 2.86
C TYR A 47 13.83 -20.26 4.17
N SER A 48 14.37 -19.50 5.13
CA SER A 48 13.68 -19.19 6.38
C SER A 48 13.16 -17.76 6.34
N THR A 49 11.86 -17.57 6.48
CA THR A 49 11.20 -16.27 6.38
C THR A 49 10.37 -15.92 7.63
N PRO A 50 10.96 -15.91 8.85
CA PRO A 50 10.23 -15.83 10.11
C PRO A 50 9.41 -14.54 10.27
N ASN A 51 9.84 -13.44 9.66
CA ASN A 51 9.12 -12.17 9.70
C ASN A 51 7.89 -12.19 8.79
N LEU A 52 7.99 -12.78 7.59
CA LEU A 52 6.84 -12.98 6.70
C LEU A 52 5.85 -13.96 7.32
N ASP A 53 6.33 -15.02 7.93
CA ASP A 53 5.50 -15.99 8.66
C ASP A 53 4.74 -15.34 9.82
N ARG A 54 5.39 -14.41 10.53
CA ARG A 54 4.73 -13.65 11.60
C ARG A 54 3.61 -12.76 11.04
N LEU A 55 3.86 -12.08 9.92
CA LEU A 55 2.83 -11.30 9.23
C LEU A 55 1.68 -12.17 8.75
N ALA A 56 1.96 -13.33 8.18
CA ALA A 56 0.95 -14.28 7.72
C ALA A 56 0.08 -14.80 8.88
N ARG A 57 0.68 -15.07 10.03
CA ARG A 57 -0.07 -15.52 11.23
C ARG A 57 -0.90 -14.41 11.89
N GLY A 58 -0.41 -13.16 11.85
CA GLY A 58 -1.07 -12.03 12.52
C GLY A 58 -2.00 -11.23 11.62
N GLY A 59 -2.01 -11.49 10.33
CA GLY A 59 -2.76 -10.76 9.33
C GLY A 59 -3.62 -11.66 8.45
N MET A 60 -3.78 -11.22 7.19
CA MET A 60 -4.53 -11.98 6.18
C MET A 60 -3.57 -12.47 5.10
N ARG A 61 -3.58 -13.75 4.81
CA ARG A 61 -2.86 -14.36 3.68
C ARG A 61 -3.86 -14.69 2.57
N PHE A 62 -3.56 -14.21 1.37
CA PHE A 62 -4.38 -14.45 0.19
C PHE A 62 -3.87 -15.71 -0.53
N GLU A 63 -4.68 -16.75 -0.62
CA GLU A 63 -4.35 -18.00 -1.30
C GLU A 63 -4.29 -17.82 -2.83
N HIS A 64 -5.10 -16.90 -3.35
CA HIS A 64 -5.22 -16.63 -4.79
C HIS A 64 -4.95 -15.15 -5.08
N CYS A 65 -3.68 -14.78 -5.06
CA CYS A 65 -3.21 -13.45 -5.43
C CYS A 65 -2.05 -13.61 -6.41
N TYR A 66 -2.29 -13.34 -7.69
CA TYR A 66 -1.37 -13.63 -8.77
C TYR A 66 -0.75 -12.35 -9.32
N SER A 67 0.59 -12.35 -9.43
CA SER A 67 1.33 -11.34 -10.18
C SER A 67 1.41 -11.74 -11.66
N GLN A 68 1.92 -10.82 -12.47
CA GLN A 68 2.30 -11.15 -13.84
C GLN A 68 3.67 -11.85 -13.87
N PRO A 69 4.00 -12.58 -14.95
CA PRO A 69 5.26 -13.34 -15.04
C PRO A 69 6.53 -12.47 -14.94
N ILE A 70 6.44 -11.19 -15.24
CA ILE A 70 7.58 -10.26 -15.20
C ILE A 70 7.23 -8.95 -14.49
N CYS A 71 8.26 -8.16 -14.16
CA CYS A 71 8.19 -7.02 -13.25
C CYS A 71 7.34 -5.86 -13.75
N THR A 72 7.52 -5.37 -14.99
CA THR A 72 6.79 -4.17 -15.46
C THR A 72 5.27 -4.35 -15.46
N PRO A 73 4.68 -5.39 -16.05
CA PRO A 73 3.23 -5.54 -16.03
C PRO A 73 2.68 -5.70 -14.61
N SER A 74 3.38 -6.40 -13.71
CA SER A 74 2.98 -6.47 -12.29
C SER A 74 3.00 -5.09 -11.64
N ARG A 75 4.02 -4.27 -11.90
CA ARG A 75 4.12 -2.90 -11.38
C ARG A 75 3.03 -2.00 -11.92
N VAL A 76 2.76 -2.05 -13.23
CA VAL A 76 1.68 -1.29 -13.88
C VAL A 76 0.33 -1.66 -13.27
N GLN A 77 0.07 -2.93 -13.08
CA GLN A 77 -1.17 -3.42 -12.47
C GLN A 77 -1.30 -2.97 -11.01
N LEU A 78 -0.23 -3.08 -10.23
CA LEU A 78 -0.21 -2.67 -8.83
C LEU A 78 -0.41 -1.15 -8.68
N MET A 79 0.28 -0.35 -9.51
CA MET A 79 0.21 1.11 -9.46
C MET A 79 -1.20 1.65 -9.76
N THR A 80 -1.93 0.98 -10.63
CA THR A 80 -3.19 1.47 -11.17
C THR A 80 -4.43 0.75 -10.65
N GLY A 81 -4.29 -0.47 -10.12
CA GLY A 81 -5.41 -1.34 -9.79
C GLY A 81 -6.17 -1.84 -11.02
N ILE A 82 -5.60 -1.74 -12.22
CA ILE A 82 -6.25 -2.10 -13.50
C ILE A 82 -5.52 -3.30 -14.10
N TYR A 83 -6.27 -4.29 -14.59
CA TYR A 83 -5.69 -5.44 -15.28
C TYR A 83 -4.95 -5.04 -16.56
N ASN A 84 -3.84 -5.72 -16.85
CA ASN A 84 -2.92 -5.37 -17.93
C ASN A 84 -3.55 -5.44 -19.34
N GLN A 85 -4.59 -6.20 -19.55
CA GLN A 85 -5.36 -6.20 -20.81
C GLN A 85 -5.91 -4.80 -21.16
N ARG A 86 -5.99 -3.90 -20.19
CA ARG A 86 -6.56 -2.57 -20.36
C ARG A 86 -5.57 -1.41 -20.21
N ASN A 87 -4.37 -1.68 -19.66
CA ASN A 87 -3.44 -0.59 -19.32
C ASN A 87 -1.97 -0.88 -19.64
N TYR A 88 -1.62 -2.08 -20.10
CA TYR A 88 -0.25 -2.41 -20.44
C TYR A 88 0.07 -2.03 -21.89
N ILE A 89 1.02 -1.13 -22.07
CA ILE A 89 1.44 -0.67 -23.39
C ILE A 89 2.70 -1.41 -23.84
N ARG A 90 3.75 -1.36 -23.03
CA ARG A 90 5.04 -2.03 -23.29
C ARG A 90 5.87 -2.15 -22.02
N PHE A 91 6.93 -2.95 -22.11
CA PHE A 91 7.85 -3.12 -21.01
C PHE A 91 8.55 -1.79 -20.65
N GLY A 92 8.65 -1.50 -19.35
CA GLY A 92 9.30 -0.31 -18.82
C GLY A 92 8.43 0.95 -18.84
N LEU A 93 7.17 0.89 -19.30
CA LEU A 93 6.30 2.06 -19.41
C LEU A 93 5.07 1.94 -18.52
N LEU A 94 4.79 3.00 -17.77
CA LEU A 94 3.47 3.30 -17.22
C LEU A 94 2.93 4.54 -17.94
N ASP A 95 1.72 4.45 -18.47
CA ASP A 95 1.07 5.57 -19.16
C ASP A 95 1.02 6.80 -18.22
N PRO A 96 1.60 7.94 -18.63
CA PRO A 96 1.60 9.15 -17.80
C PRO A 96 0.20 9.72 -17.54
N ALA A 97 -0.80 9.33 -18.31
CA ALA A 97 -2.17 9.82 -18.13
C ALA A 97 -2.97 9.06 -17.05
N VAL A 98 -2.45 7.93 -16.52
CA VAL A 98 -3.20 7.14 -15.55
C VAL A 98 -3.12 7.70 -14.14
N THR A 99 -4.18 7.49 -13.38
CA THR A 99 -4.19 7.70 -11.94
C THR A 99 -3.61 6.48 -11.23
N THR A 100 -2.70 6.70 -10.29
CA THR A 100 -2.07 5.66 -9.48
C THR A 100 -2.55 5.71 -8.04
N PHE A 101 -2.24 4.67 -7.26
CA PHE A 101 -2.50 4.70 -5.82
C PHE A 101 -1.70 5.81 -5.11
N GLY A 102 -0.55 6.23 -5.63
CA GLY A 102 0.19 7.39 -5.12
C GLY A 102 -0.64 8.67 -5.19
N HIS A 103 -1.30 8.93 -6.32
CA HIS A 103 -2.23 10.05 -6.43
C HIS A 103 -3.41 9.95 -5.45
N LEU A 104 -3.95 8.74 -5.25
CA LEU A 104 -5.04 8.52 -4.29
C LEU A 104 -4.58 8.81 -2.85
N ALA A 105 -3.40 8.33 -2.48
CA ALA A 105 -2.81 8.56 -1.17
C ALA A 105 -2.60 10.06 -0.91
N LYS A 106 -2.03 10.80 -1.87
CA LYS A 106 -1.89 12.26 -1.77
C LYS A 106 -3.22 12.97 -1.60
N ARG A 107 -4.22 12.63 -2.41
CA ARG A 107 -5.57 13.21 -2.25
C ARG A 107 -6.19 12.90 -0.88
N ALA A 108 -5.84 11.76 -0.31
CA ALA A 108 -6.25 11.41 1.05
C ALA A 108 -5.40 12.07 2.15
N GLY A 109 -4.42 12.91 1.80
CA GLY A 109 -3.57 13.66 2.73
C GLY A 109 -2.43 12.85 3.34
N TYR A 110 -1.96 11.78 2.67
CA TYR A 110 -0.74 11.08 3.05
C TYR A 110 0.49 11.77 2.47
N ALA A 111 1.57 11.81 3.24
CA ALA A 111 2.92 11.94 2.69
C ALA A 111 3.29 10.61 2.02
N THR A 112 3.87 10.68 0.82
CA THR A 112 4.10 9.50 -0.02
C THR A 112 5.58 9.36 -0.35
N CYS A 113 6.11 8.14 -0.21
CA CYS A 113 7.48 7.81 -0.55
C CYS A 113 7.54 6.49 -1.32
N ILE A 114 8.49 6.36 -2.24
CA ILE A 114 8.78 5.10 -2.91
C ILE A 114 10.28 4.82 -2.91
N GLY A 115 10.67 3.58 -2.55
CA GLY A 115 12.05 3.12 -2.58
C GLY A 115 12.24 1.90 -3.47
N GLY A 116 13.43 1.72 -4.03
CA GLY A 116 13.81 0.54 -4.77
C GLY A 116 13.70 0.66 -6.28
N LYS A 117 13.29 -0.42 -6.96
CA LYS A 117 13.23 -0.50 -8.42
C LYS A 117 12.02 0.25 -8.98
N TRP A 118 12.28 1.21 -9.88
CA TRP A 118 11.24 1.96 -10.58
C TRP A 118 10.80 1.28 -11.87
N GLN A 119 11.61 1.32 -12.88
CA GLN A 119 11.42 0.64 -14.19
C GLN A 119 10.08 0.96 -14.90
N LEU A 120 9.60 2.18 -14.77
CA LEU A 120 8.33 2.64 -15.36
C LEU A 120 8.50 3.87 -16.25
N GLU A 121 9.72 4.13 -16.75
CA GLU A 121 10.10 5.31 -17.55
C GLU A 121 9.86 6.67 -16.88
N ASN A 122 9.88 7.74 -17.66
CA ASN A 122 9.80 9.15 -17.25
C ASN A 122 10.96 9.63 -16.36
N GLY A 123 12.05 8.86 -16.26
CA GLY A 123 13.27 9.24 -15.56
C GLY A 123 13.02 9.60 -14.10
N LEU A 124 13.82 10.53 -13.56
CA LEU A 124 13.74 10.96 -12.18
C LEU A 124 12.45 11.74 -11.84
N LYS A 125 11.74 12.24 -12.83
CA LYS A 125 10.45 12.91 -12.61
C LYS A 125 9.27 11.97 -12.52
N GLY A 126 9.46 10.70 -12.88
CA GLY A 126 8.40 9.70 -12.90
C GLY A 126 7.70 9.53 -11.56
N PRO A 127 8.41 9.29 -10.44
CA PRO A 127 7.76 9.09 -9.15
C PRO A 127 6.90 10.27 -8.70
N ASN A 128 7.41 11.50 -8.83
CA ASN A 128 6.63 12.69 -8.47
C ASN A 128 5.38 12.84 -9.35
N HIS A 129 5.53 12.57 -10.66
CA HIS A 129 4.39 12.60 -11.59
C HIS A 129 3.30 11.60 -11.16
N PHE A 130 3.69 10.44 -10.67
CA PHE A 130 2.77 9.37 -10.24
C PHE A 130 2.36 9.45 -8.76
N GLY A 131 2.62 10.60 -8.11
CA GLY A 131 2.05 10.91 -6.79
C GLY A 131 2.94 10.52 -5.61
N PHE A 132 4.25 10.37 -5.79
CA PHE A 132 5.21 10.19 -4.69
C PHE A 132 5.97 11.48 -4.43
N ASP A 133 5.95 11.95 -3.18
CA ASP A 133 6.63 13.18 -2.76
C ASP A 133 8.14 12.96 -2.69
N GLU A 134 8.54 11.83 -2.13
CA GLU A 134 9.94 11.45 -1.93
C GLU A 134 10.24 10.12 -2.61
N TYR A 135 11.49 9.92 -3.03
CA TYR A 135 11.90 8.64 -3.60
C TYR A 135 13.40 8.36 -3.42
N CYS A 136 13.73 7.08 -3.33
CA CYS A 136 15.10 6.57 -3.40
C CYS A 136 15.12 5.37 -4.35
N LEU A 137 15.55 5.56 -5.59
CA LEU A 137 15.34 4.60 -6.66
C LEU A 137 16.64 4.11 -7.28
N TRP A 138 16.60 2.87 -7.75
CA TRP A 138 17.53 2.31 -8.72
C TRP A 138 16.78 1.85 -9.97
N GLN A 139 17.49 1.65 -11.07
CA GLN A 139 16.91 1.28 -12.37
C GLN A 139 15.73 2.19 -12.77
N VAL A 140 16.00 3.51 -12.73
CA VAL A 140 15.00 4.54 -13.02
C VAL A 140 14.53 4.46 -14.47
N THR A 141 15.46 4.20 -15.38
CA THR A 141 15.17 3.93 -16.79
C THR A 141 15.94 2.69 -17.21
N ARG A 142 15.31 1.84 -17.99
CA ARG A 142 16.03 0.83 -18.76
C ARG A 142 16.35 1.46 -20.12
N ARG A 143 17.60 1.82 -20.34
CA ARG A 143 18.05 2.07 -21.71
C ARG A 143 18.12 0.73 -22.43
N PRO A 144 17.66 0.65 -23.67
CA PRO A 144 17.84 -0.54 -24.51
C PRO A 144 19.32 -0.88 -24.68
#